data_2755bb53b17f79e00527577932d1a1f2
#
_entry.id   2755bb53b17f79e00527577932d1a1f2
#
_cell.length_a   1.000
_cell.length_b   1.000
_cell.length_c   1.000
_cell.angle_alpha   90.00
_cell.angle_beta   90.00
_cell.angle_gamma   90.00
#
_symmetry.space_group_name_H-M   'P 1'
#
loop_
_entity.id
_entity.type
_entity.pdbx_description
1 polymer ?
#
loop_
_entity_poly.entity_id
_entity_poly.type
_entity_poly.pdbx_seq_one_letter_code
_entity_poly.pdbx_strand_id
1 'polypeptide(L)'
;MEKQVLVVFPHPDDEAFGTAGLITKFVNEGVPVTYACATLGEMGRNMGNPFFATRETLPEVRKKELQDACNAMGVKDLRMLGFRDKTLEFEDPELLVSTIGKLVDELKPSLIITFYPEYGIHPDHDACSAAVIETLKRMPKEDRPTVYALPITPDREAVLGKPDKVFDVTDVLETKIKTIEAHRSQTEAMVARLEDGSMDPNSEMMSFIKKESFWIYPFDE
;
A
#
# COMPACT_ATOMS: atom_id res chain seq x y z
N MET A 1 17.68 -12.57 -0.33
CA MET A 1 16.85 -12.17 -1.49
C MET A 1 15.46 -12.72 -1.24
N GLU A 2 14.43 -11.87 -1.33
CA GLU A 2 13.05 -12.29 -1.13
C GLU A 2 12.64 -13.29 -2.23
N LYS A 3 11.76 -14.24 -1.87
CA LYS A 3 11.30 -15.27 -2.81
C LYS A 3 9.95 -14.93 -3.42
N GLN A 4 9.08 -14.32 -2.62
CA GLN A 4 7.75 -13.87 -2.98
C GLN A 4 7.36 -12.75 -2.04
N VAL A 5 6.87 -11.64 -2.58
CA VAL A 5 6.36 -10.50 -1.80
C VAL A 5 4.85 -10.42 -1.97
N LEU A 6 4.13 -10.30 -0.85
CA LEU A 6 2.71 -9.99 -0.83
C LEU A 6 2.52 -8.59 -0.25
N VAL A 7 1.91 -7.71 -1.02
CA VAL A 7 1.52 -6.36 -0.57
C VAL A 7 0.03 -6.37 -0.32
N VAL A 8 -0.41 -5.90 0.85
CA VAL A 8 -1.83 -5.87 1.25
C VAL A 8 -2.18 -4.48 1.74
N PHE A 9 -3.01 -3.76 0.99
CA PHE A 9 -3.53 -2.45 1.38
C PHE A 9 -5.02 -2.34 1.14
N PRO A 10 -5.72 -1.47 1.88
CA PRO A 10 -7.18 -1.33 1.76
C PRO A 10 -7.63 -0.57 0.52
N HIS A 11 -6.89 0.46 0.06
CA HIS A 11 -7.39 1.33 -1.01
C HIS A 11 -6.43 1.41 -2.20
N PRO A 12 -6.95 1.64 -3.41
CA PRO A 12 -6.13 2.09 -4.52
C PRO A 12 -5.48 3.43 -4.17
N ASP A 13 -4.19 3.59 -4.37
CA ASP A 13 -3.27 4.70 -4.05
C ASP A 13 -2.37 4.46 -2.82
N ASP A 14 -2.76 3.62 -1.86
CA ASP A 14 -1.93 3.33 -0.69
C ASP A 14 -0.53 2.82 -1.08
N GLU A 15 -0.44 1.98 -2.10
CA GLU A 15 0.84 1.44 -2.61
C GLU A 15 1.72 2.52 -3.21
N ALA A 16 1.11 3.53 -3.83
CA ALA A 16 1.83 4.52 -4.62
C ALA A 16 2.71 5.43 -3.76
N PHE A 17 2.21 5.83 -2.59
CA PHE A 17 2.91 6.78 -1.74
C PHE A 17 4.04 6.15 -0.94
N GLY A 18 3.77 5.04 -0.27
CA GLY A 18 4.67 4.49 0.74
C GLY A 18 5.54 3.34 0.27
N THR A 19 5.26 2.71 -0.88
CA THR A 19 5.84 1.40 -1.21
C THR A 19 6.16 1.19 -2.69
N ALA A 20 5.74 2.07 -3.58
CA ALA A 20 5.88 1.87 -5.03
C ALA A 20 7.35 1.75 -5.48
N GLY A 21 8.25 2.48 -4.83
CA GLY A 21 9.68 2.39 -5.12
C GLY A 21 10.26 1.03 -4.76
N LEU A 22 9.97 0.54 -3.55
CA LEU A 22 10.44 -0.77 -3.11
C LEU A 22 9.82 -1.91 -3.93
N ILE A 23 8.51 -1.83 -4.23
CA ILE A 23 7.84 -2.77 -5.13
C ILE A 23 8.54 -2.81 -6.48
N THR A 24 8.83 -1.65 -7.09
CA THR A 24 9.52 -1.54 -8.37
C THR A 24 10.92 -2.17 -8.30
N LYS A 25 11.66 -1.97 -7.21
CA LYS A 25 12.98 -2.60 -7.03
C LYS A 25 12.86 -4.12 -6.98
N PHE A 26 11.92 -4.68 -6.23
CA PHE A 26 11.69 -6.13 -6.21
C PHE A 26 11.35 -6.67 -7.60
N VAL A 27 10.45 -6.02 -8.34
CA VAL A 27 10.09 -6.43 -9.69
C VAL A 27 11.30 -6.39 -10.62
N ASN A 28 12.12 -5.34 -10.57
CA ASN A 28 13.33 -5.19 -11.37
C ASN A 28 14.39 -6.26 -11.05
N GLU A 29 14.44 -6.74 -9.80
CA GLU A 29 15.28 -7.84 -9.36
C GLU A 29 14.71 -9.23 -9.72
N GLY A 30 13.55 -9.27 -10.35
CA GLY A 30 12.87 -10.52 -10.73
C GLY A 30 12.16 -11.22 -9.58
N VAL A 31 11.94 -10.54 -8.45
CA VAL A 31 11.18 -11.06 -7.33
C VAL A 31 9.68 -10.99 -7.68
N PRO A 32 8.93 -12.09 -7.59
CA PRO A 32 7.49 -12.07 -7.78
C PRO A 32 6.81 -11.19 -6.71
N VAL A 33 5.94 -10.28 -7.16
CA VAL A 33 5.14 -9.42 -6.28
C VAL A 33 3.67 -9.61 -6.61
N THR A 34 2.89 -9.95 -5.59
CA THR A 34 1.42 -9.93 -5.65
C THR A 34 0.92 -8.72 -4.85
N TYR A 35 0.06 -7.93 -5.46
CA TYR A 35 -0.62 -6.83 -4.75
C TYR A 35 -2.09 -7.19 -4.52
N ALA A 36 -2.51 -7.21 -3.26
CA ALA A 36 -3.87 -7.43 -2.81
C ALA A 36 -4.46 -6.10 -2.30
N CYS A 37 -5.44 -5.57 -3.01
CA CYS A 37 -6.17 -4.37 -2.66
C CYS A 37 -7.56 -4.75 -2.13
N ALA A 38 -7.88 -4.35 -0.89
CA ALA A 38 -9.11 -4.82 -0.24
C ALA A 38 -10.38 -4.22 -0.85
N THR A 39 -10.36 -2.93 -1.19
CA THR A 39 -11.51 -2.20 -1.73
C THR A 39 -11.18 -1.51 -3.06
N LEU A 40 -12.17 -0.89 -3.68
CA LEU A 40 -11.94 -0.02 -4.84
C LEU A 40 -11.97 1.47 -4.47
N GLY A 41 -11.97 1.80 -3.18
CA GLY A 41 -11.98 3.18 -2.71
C GLY A 41 -13.23 3.95 -3.12
N GLU A 42 -14.40 3.29 -3.12
CA GLU A 42 -15.68 3.79 -3.64
C GLU A 42 -16.14 5.06 -2.93
N MET A 43 -15.67 5.28 -1.69
CA MET A 43 -16.03 6.42 -0.86
C MET A 43 -14.98 7.52 -0.90
N GLY A 44 -14.05 7.49 -1.83
CA GLY A 44 -13.09 8.56 -2.09
C GLY A 44 -13.77 9.91 -2.25
N ARG A 45 -13.13 10.99 -1.80
CA ARG A 45 -13.72 12.35 -1.83
C ARG A 45 -13.44 13.09 -3.11
N ASN A 46 -12.33 12.79 -3.76
CA ASN A 46 -11.90 13.43 -4.99
C ASN A 46 -12.54 12.73 -6.20
N MET A 47 -12.89 13.52 -7.20
CA MET A 47 -13.54 13.07 -8.44
C MET A 47 -12.78 13.55 -9.68
N GLY A 48 -11.51 13.96 -9.50
CA GLY A 48 -10.69 14.62 -10.52
C GLY A 48 -10.87 16.14 -10.55
N ASN A 49 -9.97 16.82 -11.26
CA ASN A 49 -10.01 18.28 -11.45
C ASN A 49 -9.60 18.64 -12.90
N PRO A 50 -10.53 19.02 -13.82
CA PRO A 50 -11.99 19.09 -13.59
C PRO A 50 -12.59 17.72 -13.29
N PHE A 51 -13.78 17.69 -12.71
CA PHE A 51 -14.47 16.43 -12.40
C PHE A 51 -14.66 15.57 -13.64
N PHE A 52 -14.16 14.32 -13.58
CA PHE A 52 -14.35 13.30 -14.62
C PHE A 52 -14.96 12.01 -14.05
N ALA A 53 -15.15 11.93 -12.75
CA ALA A 53 -15.85 10.85 -12.07
C ALA A 53 -17.06 11.37 -11.29
N THR A 54 -18.00 10.49 -11.01
CA THR A 54 -19.13 10.67 -10.10
C THR A 54 -19.05 9.61 -9.01
N ARG A 55 -19.92 9.68 -8.00
CA ARG A 55 -19.98 8.64 -6.95
C ARG A 55 -20.22 7.25 -7.54
N GLU A 56 -21.04 7.16 -8.56
CA GLU A 56 -21.42 5.91 -9.22
C GLU A 56 -20.31 5.36 -10.11
N THR A 57 -19.50 6.23 -10.72
CA THR A 57 -18.44 5.81 -11.64
C THR A 57 -17.07 5.71 -10.99
N LEU A 58 -16.87 6.31 -9.81
CA LEU A 58 -15.59 6.34 -9.12
C LEU A 58 -14.98 4.95 -8.89
N PRO A 59 -15.73 3.90 -8.50
CA PRO A 59 -15.15 2.57 -8.31
C PRO A 59 -14.47 2.04 -9.58
N GLU A 60 -15.11 2.18 -10.73
CA GLU A 60 -14.55 1.72 -12.02
C GLU A 60 -13.36 2.59 -12.47
N VAL A 61 -13.41 3.90 -12.19
CA VAL A 61 -12.26 4.80 -12.42
C VAL A 61 -11.08 4.35 -11.58
N ARG A 62 -11.23 4.20 -10.26
CA ARG A 62 -10.16 3.80 -9.35
C ARG A 62 -9.64 2.39 -9.61
N LYS A 63 -10.50 1.49 -10.04
CA LYS A 63 -10.10 0.16 -10.48
C LYS A 63 -9.13 0.23 -11.68
N LYS A 64 -9.44 1.09 -12.66
CA LYS A 64 -8.57 1.30 -13.81
C LYS A 64 -7.25 1.95 -13.40
N GLU A 65 -7.31 2.96 -12.54
CA GLU A 65 -6.15 3.65 -11.99
C GLU A 65 -5.22 2.68 -11.25
N LEU A 66 -5.78 1.78 -10.43
CA LEU A 66 -5.04 0.74 -9.73
C LEU A 66 -4.33 -0.23 -10.70
N GLN A 67 -5.02 -0.62 -11.79
CA GLN A 67 -4.41 -1.45 -12.83
C GLN A 67 -3.25 -0.72 -13.53
N ASP A 68 -3.42 0.58 -13.82
CA ASP A 68 -2.39 1.40 -14.45
C ASP A 68 -1.19 1.60 -13.50
N ALA A 69 -1.43 1.80 -12.21
CA ALA A 69 -0.39 1.87 -11.17
C ALA A 69 0.41 0.56 -11.09
N CYS A 70 -0.27 -0.60 -11.07
CA CYS A 70 0.38 -1.90 -11.12
C CYS A 70 1.22 -2.08 -12.38
N ASN A 71 0.70 -1.67 -13.54
CA ASN A 71 1.43 -1.72 -14.80
C ASN A 71 2.69 -0.83 -14.77
N ALA A 72 2.59 0.37 -14.18
CA ALA A 72 3.73 1.27 -14.04
C ALA A 72 4.85 0.64 -13.21
N MET A 73 4.52 -0.01 -12.09
CA MET A 73 5.47 -0.71 -11.22
C MET A 73 5.96 -2.05 -11.81
N GLY A 74 5.29 -2.58 -12.86
CA GLY A 74 5.56 -3.90 -13.42
C GLY A 74 4.95 -5.07 -12.63
N VAL A 75 4.04 -4.80 -11.70
CA VAL A 75 3.29 -5.83 -10.95
C VAL A 75 2.28 -6.50 -11.88
N LYS A 76 2.37 -7.83 -11.98
CA LYS A 76 1.52 -8.63 -12.89
C LYS A 76 0.37 -9.33 -12.17
N ASP A 77 0.50 -9.55 -10.86
CA ASP A 77 -0.50 -10.23 -10.05
C ASP A 77 -1.18 -9.22 -9.11
N LEU A 78 -2.32 -8.69 -9.58
CA LEU A 78 -3.19 -7.80 -8.82
C LEU A 78 -4.45 -8.57 -8.39
N ARG A 79 -4.71 -8.61 -7.10
CA ARG A 79 -5.87 -9.25 -6.46
C ARG A 79 -6.77 -8.18 -5.85
N MET A 80 -7.95 -7.99 -6.39
CA MET A 80 -9.00 -7.12 -5.83
C MET A 80 -9.90 -7.97 -4.96
N LEU A 81 -9.93 -7.70 -3.64
CA LEU A 81 -10.57 -8.60 -2.68
C LEU A 81 -12.08 -8.42 -2.59
N GLY A 82 -12.62 -7.29 -3.09
CA GLY A 82 -14.06 -7.06 -3.23
C GLY A 82 -14.76 -6.60 -1.96
N PHE A 83 -14.02 -6.13 -0.97
CA PHE A 83 -14.60 -5.45 0.20
C PHE A 83 -15.03 -4.03 -0.16
N ARG A 84 -15.86 -3.44 0.71
CA ARG A 84 -16.36 -2.08 0.52
C ARG A 84 -15.51 -1.06 1.29
N ASP A 85 -15.17 0.04 0.63
CA ASP A 85 -14.47 1.17 1.23
C ASP A 85 -15.25 1.78 2.40
N LYS A 86 -14.53 2.13 3.46
CA LYS A 86 -15.03 2.65 4.75
C LYS A 86 -15.93 1.69 5.53
N THR A 87 -15.81 0.41 5.29
CA THR A 87 -16.59 -0.59 6.05
C THR A 87 -15.73 -1.72 6.59
N LEU A 88 -14.42 -1.76 6.35
CA LEU A 88 -13.57 -2.87 6.81
C LEU A 88 -13.60 -3.04 8.32
N GLU A 89 -13.69 -1.96 9.08
CA GLU A 89 -13.81 -2.00 10.54
C GLU A 89 -15.12 -2.65 11.05
N PHE A 90 -16.14 -2.72 10.18
CA PHE A 90 -17.46 -3.30 10.49
C PHE A 90 -17.65 -4.69 9.87
N GLU A 91 -16.71 -5.15 9.05
CA GLU A 91 -16.77 -6.49 8.47
C GLU A 91 -16.52 -7.56 9.53
N ASP A 92 -16.99 -8.77 9.25
CA ASP A 92 -16.60 -9.93 10.06
C ASP A 92 -15.07 -10.09 10.03
N PRO A 93 -14.38 -9.95 11.17
CA PRO A 93 -12.92 -10.09 11.21
C PRO A 93 -12.44 -11.44 10.65
N GLU A 94 -13.24 -12.51 10.83
CA GLU A 94 -12.89 -13.83 10.30
C GLU A 94 -12.96 -13.88 8.77
N LEU A 95 -13.83 -13.09 8.16
CA LEU A 95 -13.88 -12.97 6.70
C LEU A 95 -12.61 -12.32 6.14
N LEU A 96 -12.16 -11.22 6.76
CA LEU A 96 -10.90 -10.55 6.39
C LEU A 96 -9.71 -11.50 6.58
N VAL A 97 -9.59 -12.08 7.77
CA VAL A 97 -8.49 -13.00 8.13
C VAL A 97 -8.46 -14.21 7.19
N SER A 98 -9.61 -14.85 6.94
CA SER A 98 -9.65 -16.02 6.05
C SER A 98 -9.36 -15.67 4.58
N THR A 99 -9.74 -14.47 4.14
CA THR A 99 -9.45 -14.00 2.77
C THR A 99 -7.96 -13.78 2.58
N ILE A 100 -7.31 -13.12 3.55
CA ILE A 100 -5.86 -12.90 3.54
C ILE A 100 -5.12 -14.22 3.73
N GLY A 101 -5.61 -15.10 4.62
CA GLY A 101 -5.05 -16.42 4.88
C GLY A 101 -4.95 -17.28 3.61
N LYS A 102 -5.98 -17.27 2.76
CA LYS A 102 -5.95 -17.96 1.47
C LYS A 102 -4.83 -17.47 0.55
N LEU A 103 -4.56 -16.16 0.54
CA LEU A 103 -3.45 -15.60 -0.23
C LEU A 103 -2.09 -16.01 0.35
N VAL A 104 -1.95 -15.99 1.68
CA VAL A 104 -0.72 -16.42 2.34
C VAL A 104 -0.46 -17.91 2.09
N ASP A 105 -1.47 -18.76 2.16
CA ASP A 105 -1.36 -20.19 1.89
C ASP A 105 -1.04 -20.49 0.42
N GLU A 106 -1.63 -19.75 -0.52
CA GLU A 106 -1.37 -19.90 -1.96
C GLU A 106 0.04 -19.46 -2.34
N LEU A 107 0.44 -18.26 -1.86
CA LEU A 107 1.65 -17.59 -2.32
C LEU A 107 2.89 -17.93 -1.48
N LYS A 108 2.71 -18.31 -0.24
CA LYS A 108 3.78 -18.57 0.76
C LYS A 108 4.85 -17.46 0.72
N PRO A 109 4.43 -16.19 0.96
CA PRO A 109 5.33 -15.06 0.83
C PRO A 109 6.46 -15.14 1.85
N SER A 110 7.66 -14.69 1.48
CA SER A 110 8.76 -14.50 2.42
C SER A 110 8.72 -13.11 3.09
N LEU A 111 8.00 -12.18 2.46
CA LEU A 111 7.80 -10.82 2.93
C LEU A 111 6.36 -10.38 2.69
N ILE A 112 5.74 -9.75 3.69
CA ILE A 112 4.48 -9.05 3.53
C ILE A 112 4.70 -7.55 3.79
N ILE A 113 4.07 -6.69 2.99
CA ILE A 113 4.06 -5.24 3.19
C ILE A 113 2.62 -4.81 3.43
N THR A 114 2.38 -4.09 4.52
CA THR A 114 1.05 -3.57 4.88
C THR A 114 1.19 -2.33 5.78
N PHE A 115 0.09 -1.69 6.19
CA PHE A 115 0.16 -0.65 7.21
C PHE A 115 0.56 -1.22 8.58
N TYR A 116 1.04 -0.34 9.45
CA TYR A 116 1.26 -0.71 10.85
C TYR A 116 -0.08 -0.58 11.59
N PRO A 117 -0.65 -1.65 12.19
CA PRO A 117 -1.91 -1.57 12.92
C PRO A 117 -1.89 -0.47 13.97
N GLU A 118 -3.01 0.25 14.13
CA GLU A 118 -3.19 1.39 15.03
C GLU A 118 -2.44 2.68 14.62
N TYR A 119 -1.62 2.62 13.55
CA TYR A 119 -0.86 3.77 13.04
C TYR A 119 -1.21 4.12 11.59
N GLY A 120 -2.37 3.65 11.12
CA GLY A 120 -2.83 3.83 9.73
C GLY A 120 -3.65 5.11 9.49
N ILE A 121 -4.02 5.88 10.53
CA ILE A 121 -4.87 7.09 10.48
C ILE A 121 -6.31 6.81 10.01
N HIS A 122 -6.53 5.83 9.16
CA HIS A 122 -7.84 5.47 8.62
C HIS A 122 -8.31 4.13 9.20
N PRO A 123 -9.60 4.00 9.62
CA PRO A 123 -10.10 2.75 10.19
C PRO A 123 -9.89 1.52 9.29
N ASP A 124 -10.06 1.68 7.96
CA ASP A 124 -9.81 0.58 7.03
C ASP A 124 -8.32 0.18 6.97
N HIS A 125 -7.38 1.13 7.15
CA HIS A 125 -5.95 0.82 7.21
C HIS A 125 -5.65 -0.07 8.41
N ASP A 126 -6.22 0.29 9.56
CA ASP A 126 -6.02 -0.46 10.79
C ASP A 126 -6.71 -1.82 10.72
N ALA A 127 -7.96 -1.90 10.23
CA ALA A 127 -8.68 -3.16 10.09
C ALA A 127 -7.98 -4.13 9.11
N CYS A 128 -7.54 -3.63 7.97
CA CYS A 128 -6.84 -4.43 6.96
C CYS A 128 -5.50 -4.97 7.50
N SER A 129 -4.69 -4.10 8.08
CA SER A 129 -3.39 -4.50 8.63
C SER A 129 -3.53 -5.41 9.85
N ALA A 130 -4.50 -5.16 10.74
CA ALA A 130 -4.80 -6.05 11.86
C ALA A 130 -5.18 -7.46 11.39
N ALA A 131 -5.97 -7.56 10.31
CA ALA A 131 -6.32 -8.86 9.73
C ALA A 131 -5.10 -9.60 9.13
N VAL A 132 -4.15 -8.87 8.51
CA VAL A 132 -2.86 -9.45 8.10
C VAL A 132 -2.11 -10.02 9.31
N ILE A 133 -1.96 -9.23 10.35
CA ILE A 133 -1.22 -9.66 11.56
C ILE A 133 -1.91 -10.84 12.24
N GLU A 134 -3.24 -10.80 12.36
CA GLU A 134 -4.00 -11.91 12.96
C GLU A 134 -3.87 -13.20 12.14
N THR A 135 -3.90 -13.10 10.81
CA THR A 135 -3.62 -14.23 9.91
C THR A 135 -2.27 -14.87 10.24
N LEU A 136 -1.22 -14.06 10.38
CA LEU A 136 0.12 -14.56 10.64
C LEU A 136 0.31 -15.08 12.07
N LYS A 137 -0.40 -14.52 13.05
CA LYS A 137 -0.40 -15.04 14.43
C LYS A 137 -0.90 -16.48 14.51
N ARG A 138 -1.80 -16.88 13.61
CA ARG A 138 -2.34 -18.26 13.53
C ARG A 138 -1.38 -19.26 12.89
N MET A 139 -0.30 -18.79 12.26
CA MET A 139 0.74 -19.66 11.69
C MET A 139 1.77 -20.07 12.74
N PRO A 140 2.42 -21.25 12.57
CA PRO A 140 3.62 -21.58 13.33
C PRO A 140 4.66 -20.44 13.22
N LYS A 141 5.32 -20.11 14.33
CA LYS A 141 6.24 -18.98 14.42
C LYS A 141 7.36 -19.05 13.37
N GLU A 142 7.87 -20.26 13.14
CA GLU A 142 8.93 -20.54 12.19
C GLU A 142 8.54 -20.35 10.71
N ASP A 143 7.24 -20.37 10.41
CA ASP A 143 6.72 -20.25 9.04
C ASP A 143 6.25 -18.82 8.72
N ARG A 144 6.26 -17.92 9.71
CA ARG A 144 5.79 -16.55 9.54
C ARG A 144 6.73 -15.76 8.62
N PRO A 145 6.20 -15.11 7.57
CA PRO A 145 6.99 -14.16 6.78
C PRO A 145 7.39 -12.94 7.62
N THR A 146 8.46 -12.28 7.21
CA THR A 146 8.75 -10.93 7.72
C THR A 146 7.64 -9.98 7.31
N VAL A 147 7.26 -9.05 8.19
CA VAL A 147 6.29 -8.00 7.88
C VAL A 147 6.97 -6.64 7.91
N TYR A 148 7.00 -5.96 6.77
CA TYR A 148 7.32 -4.54 6.68
C TYR A 148 6.03 -3.75 6.88
N ALA A 149 5.90 -3.16 8.06
CA ALA A 149 4.76 -2.39 8.47
C ALA A 149 5.01 -0.90 8.23
N LEU A 150 4.05 -0.21 7.60
CA LEU A 150 4.10 1.20 7.25
C LEU A 150 3.20 2.01 8.19
N PRO A 151 3.73 2.66 9.23
CA PRO A 151 2.98 3.62 10.03
C PRO A 151 2.96 4.96 9.31
N ILE A 152 1.81 5.64 9.30
CA ILE A 152 1.66 6.95 8.66
C ILE A 152 1.24 8.07 9.62
N THR A 153 1.09 7.76 10.92
CA THR A 153 0.85 8.79 11.95
C THR A 153 2.05 9.73 12.09
N PRO A 154 1.83 11.02 12.37
CA PRO A 154 2.92 11.99 12.54
C PRO A 154 3.89 11.66 13.68
N ASP A 155 3.40 11.03 14.73
CA ASP A 155 4.15 10.68 15.95
C ASP A 155 4.81 9.29 15.91
N ARG A 156 4.75 8.59 14.79
CA ARG A 156 5.24 7.21 14.61
C ARG A 156 6.65 6.98 15.14
N GLU A 157 7.59 7.88 14.85
CA GLU A 157 8.97 7.72 15.33
C GLU A 157 9.11 7.98 16.83
N ALA A 158 8.27 8.85 17.41
CA ALA A 158 8.28 9.12 18.84
C ALA A 158 7.79 7.90 19.64
N VAL A 159 6.85 7.14 19.08
CA VAL A 159 6.24 5.98 19.75
C VAL A 159 6.92 4.67 19.37
N LEU A 160 7.16 4.42 18.09
CA LEU A 160 7.71 3.16 17.58
C LEU A 160 9.25 3.16 17.48
N GLY A 161 9.89 4.31 17.72
CA GLY A 161 11.32 4.46 17.44
C GLY A 161 11.62 4.69 15.97
N LYS A 162 12.90 4.64 15.62
CA LYS A 162 13.34 4.81 14.23
C LYS A 162 12.94 3.61 13.38
N PRO A 163 12.71 3.81 12.06
CA PRO A 163 12.41 2.70 11.16
C PRO A 163 13.55 1.67 11.12
N ASP A 164 13.18 0.40 11.05
CA ASP A 164 14.13 -0.72 10.90
C ASP A 164 14.73 -0.80 9.49
N LYS A 165 13.95 -0.37 8.51
CA LYS A 165 14.33 -0.37 7.09
C LYS A 165 14.05 0.99 6.46
N VAL A 166 15.04 1.53 5.78
CA VAL A 166 14.90 2.74 4.97
C VAL A 166 15.49 2.47 3.60
N PHE A 167 14.67 2.63 2.58
CA PHE A 167 15.07 2.43 1.19
C PHE A 167 15.14 3.77 0.47
N ASP A 168 16.28 4.09 -0.08
CA ASP A 168 16.41 5.15 -1.08
C ASP A 168 15.85 4.59 -2.41
N VAL A 169 14.85 5.26 -2.94
CA VAL A 169 14.15 4.87 -4.17
C VAL A 169 14.37 5.89 -5.30
N THR A 170 15.41 6.70 -5.18
CA THR A 170 15.73 7.76 -6.16
C THR A 170 16.02 7.17 -7.54
N ASP A 171 16.61 5.99 -7.61
CA ASP A 171 16.91 5.27 -8.86
C ASP A 171 15.65 4.76 -9.61
N VAL A 172 14.53 4.64 -8.92
CA VAL A 172 13.22 4.26 -9.49
C VAL A 172 12.17 5.37 -9.32
N LEU A 173 12.61 6.59 -9.01
CA LEU A 173 11.74 7.72 -8.71
C LEU A 173 10.76 8.03 -9.85
N GLU A 174 11.20 7.94 -11.10
CA GLU A 174 10.33 8.15 -12.26
C GLU A 174 9.15 7.16 -12.28
N THR A 175 9.41 5.89 -11.98
CA THR A 175 8.36 4.88 -11.89
C THR A 175 7.42 5.17 -10.72
N LYS A 176 7.93 5.56 -9.56
CA LYS A 176 7.11 5.93 -8.41
C LYS A 176 6.21 7.13 -8.72
N ILE A 177 6.72 8.15 -9.39
CA ILE A 177 5.91 9.31 -9.81
C ILE A 177 4.81 8.85 -10.77
N LYS A 178 5.12 8.04 -11.79
CA LYS A 178 4.11 7.48 -12.70
C LYS A 178 3.04 6.66 -11.99
N THR A 179 3.43 5.94 -10.93
CA THR A 179 2.47 5.19 -10.10
C THR A 179 1.52 6.13 -9.36
N ILE A 180 2.03 7.24 -8.81
CA ILE A 180 1.21 8.28 -8.18
C ILE A 180 0.28 8.95 -9.21
N GLU A 181 0.81 9.27 -10.39
CA GLU A 181 0.05 9.87 -11.50
C GLU A 181 -1.07 8.96 -12.01
N ALA A 182 -0.89 7.64 -11.93
CA ALA A 182 -1.93 6.69 -12.32
C ALA A 182 -3.21 6.85 -11.51
N HIS A 183 -3.13 7.25 -10.23
CA HIS A 183 -4.28 7.50 -9.35
C HIS A 183 -4.88 8.89 -9.52
N ARG A 184 -5.03 9.33 -10.75
CA ARG A 184 -5.38 10.68 -11.14
C ARG A 184 -6.60 11.25 -10.41
N SER A 185 -7.65 10.44 -10.20
CA SER A 185 -8.85 10.90 -9.49
C SER A 185 -8.56 11.40 -8.08
N GLN A 186 -7.48 10.90 -7.44
CA GLN A 186 -7.13 11.19 -6.05
C GLN A 186 -5.92 12.12 -5.91
N THR A 187 -4.97 12.08 -6.84
CA THR A 187 -3.64 12.70 -6.71
C THR A 187 -3.42 13.93 -7.58
N GLU A 188 -4.36 14.30 -8.44
CA GLU A 188 -4.17 15.30 -9.50
C GLU A 188 -3.61 16.64 -8.99
N ALA A 189 -4.11 17.14 -7.85
CA ALA A 189 -3.60 18.40 -7.27
C ALA A 189 -2.13 18.32 -6.82
N MET A 190 -1.69 17.13 -6.39
CA MET A 190 -0.31 16.90 -6.00
C MET A 190 0.59 16.73 -7.23
N VAL A 191 0.12 15.99 -8.21
CA VAL A 191 0.83 15.75 -9.48
C VAL A 191 1.06 17.08 -10.21
N ALA A 192 0.05 17.95 -10.30
CA ALA A 192 0.19 19.27 -10.90
C ALA A 192 1.33 20.09 -10.27
N ARG A 193 1.52 19.99 -8.95
CA ARG A 193 2.62 20.68 -8.25
C ARG A 193 3.99 20.02 -8.48
N LEU A 194 4.02 18.74 -8.80
CA LEU A 194 5.26 18.06 -9.23
C LEU A 194 5.65 18.50 -10.64
N GLU A 195 4.69 18.55 -11.56
CA GLU A 195 4.90 18.89 -12.96
C GLU A 195 5.28 20.35 -13.19
N ASP A 196 4.62 21.30 -12.51
CA ASP A 196 4.88 22.73 -12.65
C ASP A 196 6.12 23.22 -11.89
N GLY A 197 6.78 22.32 -11.15
CA GLY A 197 7.98 22.63 -10.38
C GLY A 197 7.72 23.49 -9.14
N SER A 198 6.46 23.70 -8.75
CA SER A 198 6.11 24.45 -7.53
C SER A 198 6.35 23.66 -6.24
N MET A 199 6.58 22.36 -6.34
CA MET A 199 6.98 21.54 -5.20
C MET A 199 8.46 21.74 -4.90
N ASP A 200 8.77 22.27 -3.70
CA ASP A 200 10.15 22.43 -3.24
C ASP A 200 10.88 21.06 -3.24
N PRO A 201 12.00 20.91 -3.99
CA PRO A 201 12.78 19.67 -4.02
C PRO A 201 13.32 19.22 -2.65
N ASN A 202 13.40 20.14 -1.68
CA ASN A 202 13.84 19.87 -0.32
C ASN A 202 12.69 19.77 0.68
N SER A 203 11.43 19.76 0.20
CA SER A 203 10.26 19.61 1.08
C SER A 203 10.24 18.24 1.75
N GLU A 204 9.55 18.15 2.89
CA GLU A 204 9.30 16.87 3.55
C GLU A 204 8.57 15.89 2.61
N MET A 205 7.67 16.39 1.76
CA MET A 205 6.97 15.60 0.76
C MET A 205 7.94 14.98 -0.24
N MET A 206 8.89 15.74 -0.77
CA MET A 206 9.90 15.20 -1.69
C MET A 206 10.84 14.22 -1.00
N SER A 207 11.16 14.44 0.28
CA SER A 207 11.92 13.47 1.08
C SER A 207 11.13 12.17 1.26
N PHE A 208 9.84 12.28 1.53
CA PHE A 208 8.93 11.13 1.64
C PHE A 208 8.79 10.36 0.32
N ILE A 209 8.72 11.07 -0.81
CA ILE A 209 8.67 10.42 -2.14
C ILE A 209 9.97 9.68 -2.46
N LYS A 210 11.13 10.21 -2.07
CA LYS A 210 12.46 9.64 -2.38
C LYS A 210 12.89 8.52 -1.44
N LYS A 211 12.26 8.39 -0.27
CA LYS A 211 12.61 7.39 0.75
C LYS A 211 11.37 6.67 1.23
N GLU A 212 11.47 5.36 1.36
CA GLU A 212 10.43 4.52 1.91
C GLU A 212 10.94 3.86 3.18
N SER A 213 10.17 4.00 4.26
CA SER A 213 10.58 3.60 5.60
C SER A 213 9.59 2.63 6.19
N PHE A 214 10.10 1.54 6.75
CA PHE A 214 9.29 0.47 7.32
C PHE A 214 9.80 0.08 8.69
N TRP A 215 8.88 -0.37 9.54
CA TRP A 215 9.15 -1.05 10.79
C TRP A 215 8.91 -2.54 10.61
N ILE A 216 9.79 -3.37 11.14
CA ILE A 216 9.55 -4.81 11.17
C ILE A 216 8.53 -5.04 12.29
N TYR A 217 7.35 -5.57 11.93
CA TYR A 217 6.31 -5.81 12.92
C TYR A 217 6.78 -6.83 13.97
N PRO A 218 6.83 -6.46 15.25
CA PRO A 218 7.20 -7.39 16.30
C PRO A 218 6.01 -8.29 16.62
N PHE A 219 6.15 -9.58 16.38
CA PHE A 219 5.18 -10.53 16.91
C PHE A 219 5.53 -10.77 18.38
N ASP A 220 4.63 -10.39 19.29
CA ASP A 220 4.78 -10.70 20.71
C ASP A 220 4.95 -12.23 20.87
N GLU A 221 5.88 -12.62 21.70
CA GLU A 221 6.25 -14.02 21.93
C GLU A 221 5.20 -14.76 22.78
#